data_c4b073c6444c5c60154c37927c634832
#
_entry.id   c4b073c6444c5c60154c37927c634832
#
_cell.length_a   1.000
_cell.length_b   1.000
_cell.length_c   1.000
_cell.angle_alpha   90.00
_cell.angle_beta   90.00
_cell.angle_gamma   90.00
#
_symmetry.space_group_name_H-M   'P 1'
#
loop_
_entity.id
_entity.type
_entity.pdbx_description
1 polymer ?
#
loop_
_entity_poly.entity_id
_entity_poly.type
_entity_poly.pdbx_seq_one_letter_code
_entity_poly.pdbx_strand_id
1 'polypeptide(L)'
;MTADRSRDRVQSIERAFAVLRVFDRRATELSAGEIAARAELPRPVVRRILLTFEHLGYVRGRKGLWSLTPRILELGAAYFSASSLPEIARSAMDDVVAQLGETCSLGVLSGPDVIHVARVEDHRPLPGSIHVGGSLPAFATAVGKVLLADLPAPAFETYLSRAVLERYTPATLTDRDRLRSRIARVRRQGYDVSIEELTPGSVAAAVPIAVEGEAVGALGISSTTVRQDEASLTRDAVPVLAAAAERIARGYLGANPNLRIPNR
;
A
#
# COMPACT_ATOMS: atom_id res chain seq x y z
N MET A 1 13.77 -28.28 -4.77
CA MET A 1 14.19 -28.41 -3.35
C MET A 1 14.00 -27.04 -2.70
N THR A 2 12.82 -26.74 -2.21
CA THR A 2 12.55 -25.57 -1.35
C THR A 2 12.90 -25.96 0.08
N ALA A 3 14.15 -25.70 0.51
CA ALA A 3 14.54 -25.83 1.90
C ALA A 3 13.54 -25.05 2.76
N ASP A 4 13.13 -25.65 3.85
CA ASP A 4 12.21 -25.08 4.84
C ASP A 4 12.84 -23.81 5.47
N ARG A 5 12.64 -22.68 4.81
CA ARG A 5 13.09 -21.34 5.28
C ARG A 5 12.42 -20.92 6.59
N SER A 6 11.51 -21.71 7.13
CA SER A 6 10.84 -21.40 8.40
C SER A 6 11.80 -21.52 9.59
N ARG A 7 12.81 -22.40 9.50
CA ARG A 7 13.81 -22.60 10.56
C ARG A 7 14.85 -21.49 10.67
N ASP A 8 15.03 -20.70 9.60
CA ASP A 8 16.00 -19.59 9.56
C ASP A 8 15.37 -18.25 10.02
N ARG A 9 14.12 -18.25 10.42
CA ARG A 9 13.40 -17.04 10.85
C ARG A 9 13.61 -16.78 12.33
N VAL A 10 13.97 -15.54 12.69
CA VAL A 10 14.16 -15.12 14.07
C VAL A 10 12.84 -14.61 14.64
N GLN A 11 12.12 -15.48 15.34
CA GLN A 11 10.79 -15.19 15.89
C GLN A 11 10.75 -13.94 16.80
N SER A 12 11.85 -13.63 17.50
CA SER A 12 11.91 -12.41 18.32
C SER A 12 11.85 -11.14 17.49
N ILE A 13 12.41 -11.14 16.28
CA ILE A 13 12.33 -10.00 15.34
C ILE A 13 10.91 -9.85 14.82
N GLU A 14 10.25 -10.93 14.43
CA GLU A 14 8.85 -10.90 13.98
C GLU A 14 7.94 -10.31 15.06
N ARG A 15 8.09 -10.77 16.31
CA ARG A 15 7.34 -10.23 17.45
C ARG A 15 7.64 -8.75 17.72
N ALA A 16 8.90 -8.34 17.56
CA ALA A 16 9.29 -6.96 17.74
C ALA A 16 8.60 -6.04 16.70
N PHE A 17 8.59 -6.42 15.42
CA PHE A 17 7.87 -5.67 14.40
C PHE A 17 6.35 -5.73 14.58
N ALA A 18 5.78 -6.84 15.06
CA ALA A 18 4.36 -6.89 15.42
C ALA A 18 3.98 -5.85 16.47
N VAL A 19 4.84 -5.62 17.48
CA VAL A 19 4.64 -4.57 18.50
C VAL A 19 4.70 -3.17 17.90
N LEU A 20 5.61 -2.88 16.96
CA LEU A 20 5.67 -1.56 16.32
C LEU A 20 4.45 -1.27 15.43
N ARG A 21 3.91 -2.30 14.76
CA ARG A 21 2.77 -2.17 13.84
C ARG A 21 1.43 -1.89 14.51
N VAL A 22 1.31 -2.04 15.83
CA VAL A 22 0.05 -1.74 16.55
C VAL A 22 -0.22 -0.25 16.71
N PHE A 23 0.81 0.59 16.54
CA PHE A 23 0.66 2.04 16.59
C PHE A 23 0.12 2.57 15.27
N ASP A 24 -0.95 3.37 15.34
CA ASP A 24 -1.57 4.03 14.21
C ASP A 24 -2.09 5.42 14.61
N ARG A 25 -2.76 6.14 13.69
CA ARG A 25 -3.32 7.47 13.96
C ARG A 25 -4.37 7.50 15.07
N ARG A 26 -5.09 6.39 15.31
CA ARG A 26 -6.12 6.28 16.35
C ARG A 26 -5.54 5.79 17.66
N ALA A 27 -4.31 5.28 17.61
CA ALA A 27 -3.61 4.63 18.72
C ALA A 27 -2.16 5.11 18.78
N THR A 28 -1.97 6.41 19.00
CA THR A 28 -0.66 7.05 19.10
C THR A 28 0.01 6.81 20.45
N GLU A 29 -0.79 6.56 21.50
CA GLU A 29 -0.33 6.22 22.84
C GLU A 29 -1.13 5.01 23.34
N LEU A 30 -0.44 3.94 23.73
CA LEU A 30 -1.03 2.68 24.16
C LEU A 30 -0.37 2.17 25.43
N SER A 31 -1.15 1.54 26.31
CA SER A 31 -0.60 0.74 27.43
C SER A 31 0.01 -0.57 26.90
N ALA A 32 0.94 -1.16 27.67
CA ALA A 32 1.51 -2.46 27.32
C ALA A 32 0.43 -3.57 27.23
N GLY A 33 -0.70 -3.40 27.91
CA GLY A 33 -1.82 -4.33 27.84
C GLY A 33 -2.57 -4.25 26.51
N GLU A 34 -2.84 -3.03 26.01
CA GLU A 34 -3.47 -2.82 24.71
C GLU A 34 -2.57 -3.26 23.55
N ILE A 35 -1.27 -2.98 23.66
CA ILE A 35 -0.28 -3.47 22.69
C ILE A 35 -0.25 -4.99 22.65
N ALA A 36 -0.27 -5.65 23.83
CA ALA A 36 -0.28 -7.10 23.94
C ALA A 36 -1.52 -7.73 23.29
N ALA A 37 -2.69 -7.14 23.52
CA ALA A 37 -3.94 -7.59 22.92
C ALA A 37 -3.92 -7.43 21.39
N ARG A 38 -3.47 -6.29 20.87
CA ARG A 38 -3.42 -6.00 19.41
C ARG A 38 -2.34 -6.81 18.67
N ALA A 39 -1.19 -7.03 19.31
CA ALA A 39 -0.09 -7.82 18.75
C ALA A 39 -0.27 -9.32 18.94
N GLU A 40 -1.33 -9.75 19.67
CA GLU A 40 -1.57 -11.15 20.02
C GLU A 40 -0.37 -11.80 20.73
N LEU A 41 0.29 -11.03 21.62
CA LEU A 41 1.49 -11.47 22.34
C LEU A 41 1.29 -11.39 23.86
N PRO A 42 1.96 -12.27 24.63
CA PRO A 42 1.95 -12.19 26.10
C PRO A 42 2.51 -10.85 26.59
N ARG A 43 1.87 -10.23 27.60
CA ARG A 43 2.30 -8.94 28.20
C ARG A 43 3.78 -8.92 28.62
N PRO A 44 4.36 -9.97 29.22
CA PRO A 44 5.79 -9.97 29.58
C PRO A 44 6.71 -9.87 28.35
N VAL A 45 6.32 -10.51 27.23
CA VAL A 45 7.06 -10.43 25.96
C VAL A 45 7.00 -9.02 25.40
N VAL A 46 5.80 -8.42 25.32
CA VAL A 46 5.60 -7.04 24.85
C VAL A 46 6.39 -6.06 25.70
N ARG A 47 6.35 -6.19 27.04
CA ARG A 47 7.12 -5.32 27.94
C ARG A 47 8.63 -5.37 27.65
N ARG A 48 9.19 -6.56 27.43
CA ARG A 48 10.62 -6.71 27.10
C ARG A 48 10.97 -6.07 25.76
N ILE A 49 10.11 -6.23 24.75
CA ILE A 49 10.27 -5.62 23.43
C ILE A 49 10.21 -4.10 23.54
N LEU A 50 9.23 -3.55 24.28
CA LEU A 50 9.08 -2.11 24.48
C LEU A 50 10.29 -1.49 25.18
N LEU A 51 10.80 -2.13 26.24
CA LEU A 51 12.03 -1.67 26.93
C LEU A 51 13.25 -1.70 26.00
N THR A 52 13.34 -2.69 25.11
CA THR A 52 14.41 -2.75 24.11
C THR A 52 14.27 -1.62 23.10
N PHE A 53 13.07 -1.37 22.59
CA PHE A 53 12.83 -0.25 21.66
C PHE A 53 13.01 1.12 22.33
N GLU A 54 12.71 1.25 23.62
CA GLU A 54 12.98 2.47 24.38
C GLU A 54 14.49 2.69 24.52
N HIS A 55 15.25 1.64 24.86
CA HIS A 55 16.72 1.71 24.90
C HIS A 55 17.32 2.09 23.53
N LEU A 56 16.75 1.58 22.45
CA LEU A 56 17.14 1.93 21.07
C LEU A 56 16.62 3.31 20.63
N GLY A 57 15.70 3.92 21.36
CA GLY A 57 15.13 5.23 21.10
C GLY A 57 13.97 5.25 20.11
N TYR A 58 13.41 4.12 19.70
CA TYR A 58 12.27 4.04 18.76
C TYR A 58 10.91 4.24 19.42
N VAL A 59 10.78 3.91 20.70
CA VAL A 59 9.58 4.18 21.49
C VAL A 59 9.97 4.95 22.76
N ARG A 60 9.00 5.59 23.40
CA ARG A 60 9.14 6.15 24.74
C ARG A 60 7.97 5.74 25.60
N GLY A 61 8.25 5.41 26.87
CA GLY A 61 7.25 5.18 27.91
C GLY A 61 7.04 6.44 28.75
N ARG A 62 5.78 6.82 28.97
CA ARG A 62 5.42 7.92 29.87
C ARG A 62 4.11 7.61 30.59
N LYS A 63 4.09 7.63 31.92
CA LYS A 63 2.90 7.39 32.76
C LYS A 63 2.17 6.07 32.41
N GLY A 64 2.92 5.01 32.09
CA GLY A 64 2.37 3.68 31.74
C GLY A 64 1.87 3.56 30.29
N LEU A 65 1.94 4.62 29.48
CA LEU A 65 1.64 4.63 28.05
C LEU A 65 2.93 4.65 27.24
N TRP A 66 2.87 4.05 26.04
CA TRP A 66 3.97 3.96 25.10
C TRP A 66 3.58 4.65 23.79
N SER A 67 4.52 5.35 23.19
CA SER A 67 4.36 5.99 21.87
C SER A 67 5.62 5.83 21.04
N LEU A 68 5.48 5.88 19.71
CA LEU A 68 6.61 5.94 18.78
C LEU A 68 7.35 7.27 18.96
N THR A 69 8.66 7.27 18.68
CA THR A 69 9.47 8.48 18.57
C THR A 69 9.69 8.83 17.11
N PRO A 70 10.12 10.07 16.77
CA PRO A 70 10.51 10.43 15.41
C PRO A 70 11.60 9.54 14.82
N ARG A 71 12.40 8.87 15.65
CA ARG A 71 13.46 7.96 15.19
C ARG A 71 12.95 6.80 14.34
N ILE A 72 11.66 6.43 14.47
CA ILE A 72 11.05 5.41 13.60
C ILE A 72 11.16 5.75 12.10
N LEU A 73 11.23 7.04 11.75
CA LEU A 73 11.37 7.50 10.38
C LEU A 73 12.72 7.12 9.75
N GLU A 74 13.76 6.88 10.58
CA GLU A 74 15.07 6.41 10.07
C GLU A 74 14.94 5.08 9.31
N LEU A 75 14.00 4.21 9.73
CA LEU A 75 13.78 2.91 9.07
C LEU A 75 13.23 3.07 7.65
N GLY A 76 12.45 4.11 7.40
CA GLY A 76 11.89 4.42 6.08
C GLY A 76 12.80 5.32 5.23
N ALA A 77 13.70 6.08 5.85
CA ALA A 77 14.52 7.09 5.16
C ALA A 77 15.39 6.46 4.06
N ALA A 78 15.96 5.28 4.31
CA ALA A 78 16.76 4.56 3.33
C ALA A 78 15.95 4.17 2.08
N TYR A 79 14.69 3.79 2.24
CA TYR A 79 13.79 3.50 1.11
C TYR A 79 13.55 4.76 0.26
N PHE A 80 13.19 5.89 0.90
CA PHE A 80 12.94 7.14 0.18
C PHE A 80 14.20 7.71 -0.48
N SER A 81 15.37 7.53 0.14
CA SER A 81 16.66 7.95 -0.45
C SER A 81 17.08 7.07 -1.64
N ALA A 82 16.72 5.78 -1.62
CA ALA A 82 17.05 4.84 -2.69
C ALA A 82 16.01 4.86 -3.83
N SER A 83 14.77 5.30 -3.57
CA SER A 83 13.67 5.34 -4.54
C SER A 83 13.31 6.78 -4.85
N SER A 84 13.71 7.27 -6.02
CA SER A 84 13.32 8.59 -6.54
C SER A 84 11.85 8.66 -6.97
N LEU A 85 11.14 7.52 -7.05
CA LEU A 85 9.79 7.45 -7.58
C LEU A 85 8.77 8.35 -6.87
N PRO A 86 8.69 8.40 -5.51
CA PRO A 86 7.75 9.28 -4.82
C PRO A 86 8.01 10.78 -5.08
N GLU A 87 9.28 11.16 -5.17
CA GLU A 87 9.68 12.55 -5.42
C GLU A 87 9.34 12.97 -6.86
N ILE A 88 9.70 12.14 -7.83
CA ILE A 88 9.41 12.36 -9.26
C ILE A 88 7.89 12.42 -9.51
N ALA A 89 7.11 11.60 -8.81
CA ALA A 89 5.66 11.54 -8.97
C ALA A 89 4.93 12.79 -8.46
N ARG A 90 5.53 13.53 -7.53
CA ARG A 90 4.85 14.58 -6.77
C ARG A 90 4.14 15.60 -7.65
N SER A 91 4.85 16.23 -8.58
CA SER A 91 4.27 17.26 -9.47
C SER A 91 3.13 16.70 -10.33
N ALA A 92 3.28 15.48 -10.87
CA ALA A 92 2.23 14.86 -11.66
C ALA A 92 0.99 14.52 -10.81
N MET A 93 1.18 14.13 -9.56
CA MET A 93 0.08 13.87 -8.62
C MET A 93 -0.64 15.16 -8.21
N ASP A 94 0.08 16.26 -8.00
CA ASP A 94 -0.52 17.59 -7.73
C ASP A 94 -1.42 18.02 -8.90
N ASP A 95 -0.98 17.82 -10.15
CA ASP A 95 -1.78 18.12 -11.35
C ASP A 95 -3.04 17.23 -11.45
N VAL A 96 -2.93 15.93 -11.11
CA VAL A 96 -4.10 15.02 -11.07
C VAL A 96 -5.13 15.51 -10.07
N VAL A 97 -4.69 15.90 -8.86
CA VAL A 97 -5.59 16.43 -7.82
C VAL A 97 -6.22 17.75 -8.27
N ALA A 98 -5.45 18.65 -8.87
CA ALA A 98 -5.97 19.92 -9.37
C ALA A 98 -7.03 19.73 -10.48
N GLN A 99 -6.86 18.72 -11.36
CA GLN A 99 -7.80 18.47 -12.47
C GLN A 99 -9.05 17.73 -12.02
N LEU A 100 -8.91 16.74 -11.13
CA LEU A 100 -10.01 15.83 -10.78
C LEU A 100 -10.71 16.22 -9.48
N GLY A 101 -10.08 17.01 -8.60
CA GLY A 101 -10.59 17.32 -7.26
C GLY A 101 -10.71 16.07 -6.38
N GLU A 102 -9.84 15.07 -6.61
CA GLU A 102 -9.84 13.81 -5.90
C GLU A 102 -8.44 13.51 -5.32
N THR A 103 -8.40 12.82 -4.20
CA THR A 103 -7.13 12.42 -3.60
C THR A 103 -6.37 11.44 -4.49
N CYS A 104 -5.11 11.74 -4.79
CA CYS A 104 -4.22 10.93 -5.59
C CYS A 104 -3.20 10.21 -4.70
N SER A 105 -2.94 8.94 -4.98
CA SER A 105 -2.00 8.09 -4.25
C SER A 105 -1.13 7.28 -5.20
N LEU A 106 0.14 7.11 -4.81
CA LEU A 106 1.10 6.21 -5.44
C LEU A 106 1.31 5.01 -4.54
N GLY A 107 1.12 3.81 -5.07
CA GLY A 107 1.33 2.55 -4.34
C GLY A 107 2.32 1.63 -5.03
N VAL A 108 2.99 0.82 -4.23
CA VAL A 108 3.90 -0.26 -4.68
C VAL A 108 3.47 -1.59 -4.06
N LEU A 109 3.66 -2.68 -4.78
CA LEU A 109 3.33 -4.01 -4.27
C LEU A 109 4.39 -4.48 -3.26
N SER A 110 3.95 -4.96 -2.12
CA SER A 110 4.82 -5.53 -1.08
C SER A 110 4.18 -6.78 -0.48
N GLY A 111 4.62 -7.94 -0.92
CA GLY A 111 3.98 -9.20 -0.55
C GLY A 111 2.51 -9.24 -0.96
N PRO A 112 1.56 -9.50 -0.01
CA PRO A 112 0.13 -9.55 -0.33
C PRO A 112 -0.53 -8.16 -0.43
N ASP A 113 0.18 -7.09 -0.09
CA ASP A 113 -0.37 -5.77 0.13
C ASP A 113 0.22 -4.73 -0.82
N VAL A 114 -0.48 -3.60 -0.91
CA VAL A 114 0.03 -2.35 -1.48
C VAL A 114 0.46 -1.43 -0.35
N ILE A 115 1.69 -0.93 -0.42
CA ILE A 115 2.16 0.15 0.45
C ILE A 115 2.03 1.47 -0.32
N HIS A 116 1.35 2.45 0.29
CA HIS A 116 1.26 3.79 -0.27
C HIS A 116 2.52 4.58 0.05
N VAL A 117 3.29 4.94 -0.99
CA VAL A 117 4.60 5.61 -0.85
C VAL A 117 4.54 7.11 -1.12
N ALA A 118 3.49 7.59 -1.78
CA ALA A 118 3.18 9.01 -1.90
C ALA A 118 1.68 9.24 -1.90
N ARG A 119 1.25 10.44 -1.48
CA ARG A 119 -0.14 10.85 -1.44
C ARG A 119 -0.25 12.37 -1.56
N VAL A 120 -1.21 12.82 -2.35
CA VAL A 120 -1.64 14.21 -2.45
C VAL A 120 -3.13 14.23 -2.13
N GLU A 121 -3.49 14.95 -1.09
CA GLU A 121 -4.88 15.03 -0.62
C GLU A 121 -5.59 16.20 -1.27
N ASP A 122 -6.85 15.97 -1.69
CA ASP A 122 -7.79 17.06 -1.96
C ASP A 122 -8.19 17.72 -0.61
N HIS A 123 -8.72 18.95 -0.69
CA HIS A 123 -9.22 19.70 0.47
C HIS A 123 -10.39 19.02 1.21
N ARG A 124 -10.93 17.93 0.67
CA ARG A 124 -12.04 17.13 1.21
C ARG A 124 -11.58 15.71 1.54
N PRO A 125 -10.89 15.51 2.67
CA PRO A 125 -10.35 14.20 3.02
C PRO A 125 -11.46 13.16 3.15
N LEU A 126 -11.23 11.97 2.60
CA LEU A 126 -12.13 10.84 2.73
C LEU A 126 -12.00 10.22 4.13
N PRO A 127 -13.13 9.88 4.82
CA PRO A 127 -13.07 9.12 6.06
C PRO A 127 -12.34 7.80 5.86
N GLY A 128 -11.42 7.47 6.76
CA GLY A 128 -10.65 6.22 6.67
C GLY A 128 -9.53 6.23 5.63
N SER A 129 -9.14 7.39 5.13
CA SER A 129 -8.05 7.50 4.14
C SER A 129 -6.73 6.95 4.66
N ILE A 130 -6.05 6.21 3.80
CA ILE A 130 -4.72 5.66 4.09
C ILE A 130 -3.66 6.77 4.04
N HIS A 131 -2.53 6.54 4.72
CA HIS A 131 -1.40 7.47 4.75
C HIS A 131 -0.20 6.88 4.03
N VAL A 132 0.80 7.72 3.76
CA VAL A 132 2.12 7.26 3.33
C VAL A 132 2.67 6.30 4.38
N GLY A 133 3.16 5.14 3.92
CA GLY A 133 3.56 4.01 4.75
C GLY A 133 2.40 3.07 5.12
N GLY A 134 1.14 3.45 4.89
CA GLY A 134 0.00 2.58 5.13
C GLY A 134 -0.11 1.46 4.10
N SER A 135 -0.59 0.30 4.57
CA SER A 135 -0.73 -0.93 3.80
C SER A 135 -2.20 -1.29 3.61
N LEU A 136 -2.57 -1.71 2.41
CA LEU A 136 -3.90 -2.23 2.07
C LEU A 136 -3.79 -3.53 1.28
N PRO A 137 -4.75 -4.46 1.43
CA PRO A 137 -4.75 -5.71 0.69
C PRO A 137 -4.84 -5.46 -0.82
N ALA A 138 -3.88 -6.00 -1.58
CA ALA A 138 -3.78 -5.74 -3.01
C ALA A 138 -5.03 -6.20 -3.79
N PHE A 139 -5.63 -7.33 -3.40
CA PHE A 139 -6.80 -7.87 -4.09
C PHE A 139 -8.06 -7.00 -3.97
N ALA A 140 -8.17 -6.20 -2.91
CA ALA A 140 -9.36 -5.40 -2.62
C ALA A 140 -9.24 -3.92 -3.03
N THR A 141 -8.13 -3.51 -3.68
CA THR A 141 -7.88 -2.13 -4.12
C THR A 141 -7.63 -2.03 -5.61
N ALA A 142 -8.01 -0.90 -6.23
CA ALA A 142 -7.72 -0.66 -7.65
C ALA A 142 -6.21 -0.64 -7.92
N VAL A 143 -5.43 0.09 -7.10
CA VAL A 143 -3.96 0.14 -7.17
C VAL A 143 -3.36 -1.27 -7.07
N GLY A 144 -3.85 -2.08 -6.14
CA GLY A 144 -3.36 -3.45 -5.96
C GLY A 144 -3.68 -4.36 -7.14
N LYS A 145 -4.90 -4.30 -7.69
CA LYS A 145 -5.27 -5.13 -8.84
C LYS A 145 -4.46 -4.78 -10.09
N VAL A 146 -4.13 -3.50 -10.29
CA VAL A 146 -3.24 -3.06 -11.36
C VAL A 146 -1.85 -3.66 -11.20
N LEU A 147 -1.29 -3.61 -9.98
CA LEU A 147 0.03 -4.19 -9.68
C LEU A 147 0.04 -5.72 -9.76
N LEU A 148 -1.05 -6.38 -9.34
CA LEU A 148 -1.22 -7.83 -9.51
C LEU A 148 -1.34 -8.23 -10.98
N ALA A 149 -1.93 -7.38 -11.82
CA ALA A 149 -2.03 -7.62 -13.26
C ALA A 149 -0.69 -7.54 -13.97
N ASP A 150 0.28 -6.82 -13.42
CA ASP A 150 1.64 -6.71 -13.95
C ASP A 150 2.52 -7.93 -13.60
N LEU A 151 2.18 -8.67 -12.55
CA LEU A 151 2.94 -9.84 -12.16
C LEU A 151 3.01 -10.88 -13.29
N PRO A 152 4.17 -11.54 -13.50
CA PRO A 152 4.25 -12.74 -14.32
C PRO A 152 3.22 -13.80 -13.87
N ALA A 153 2.65 -14.55 -14.81
CA ALA A 153 1.59 -15.51 -14.51
C ALA A 153 1.92 -16.48 -13.35
N PRO A 154 3.13 -17.07 -13.24
CA PRO A 154 3.47 -17.95 -12.11
C PRO A 154 3.51 -17.19 -10.76
N ALA A 155 3.97 -15.94 -10.75
CA ALA A 155 4.01 -15.11 -9.54
C ALA A 155 2.59 -14.74 -9.08
N PHE A 156 1.72 -14.37 -10.01
CA PHE A 156 0.31 -14.10 -9.72
C PHE A 156 -0.41 -15.35 -9.17
N GLU A 157 -0.22 -16.54 -9.76
CA GLU A 157 -0.82 -17.77 -9.24
C GLU A 157 -0.25 -18.11 -7.83
N THR A 158 1.02 -17.86 -7.60
CA THR A 158 1.61 -18.00 -6.26
C THR A 158 0.97 -17.03 -5.26
N TYR A 159 0.78 -15.76 -5.64
CA TYR A 159 0.03 -14.79 -4.84
C TYR A 159 -1.38 -15.31 -4.55
N LEU A 160 -2.13 -15.67 -5.59
CA LEU A 160 -3.52 -16.09 -5.48
C LEU A 160 -3.69 -17.33 -4.60
N SER A 161 -2.75 -18.29 -4.65
CA SER A 161 -2.79 -19.49 -3.81
C SER A 161 -2.62 -19.20 -2.31
N ARG A 162 -1.86 -18.15 -1.97
CA ARG A 162 -1.50 -17.79 -0.59
C ARG A 162 -2.37 -16.68 -0.02
N ALA A 163 -3.02 -15.87 -0.88
CA ALA A 163 -3.81 -14.72 -0.45
C ALA A 163 -4.99 -15.17 0.43
N VAL A 164 -5.14 -14.47 1.55
CA VAL A 164 -6.36 -14.53 2.38
C VAL A 164 -7.31 -13.46 1.82
N LEU A 165 -8.35 -13.92 1.11
CA LEU A 165 -9.34 -13.03 0.48
C LEU A 165 -10.44 -12.71 1.51
N GLU A 166 -10.11 -11.84 2.47
CA GLU A 166 -11.02 -11.42 3.53
C GLU A 166 -12.15 -10.56 2.95
N ARG A 167 -13.36 -10.74 3.48
CA ARG A 167 -14.53 -9.96 3.09
C ARG A 167 -14.62 -8.68 3.91
N TYR A 168 -14.36 -7.53 3.30
CA TYR A 168 -14.50 -6.20 3.92
C TYR A 168 -15.89 -5.63 3.72
N THR A 169 -16.51 -5.92 2.56
CA THR A 169 -17.84 -5.48 2.18
C THR A 169 -18.57 -6.56 1.39
N PRO A 170 -19.86 -6.42 1.10
CA PRO A 170 -20.57 -7.32 0.16
C PRO A 170 -19.96 -7.31 -1.25
N ALA A 171 -19.32 -6.21 -1.69
CA ALA A 171 -18.72 -6.06 -3.00
C ALA A 171 -17.29 -6.64 -3.10
N THR A 172 -16.65 -6.98 -1.98
CA THR A 172 -15.29 -7.54 -1.97
C THR A 172 -15.21 -8.83 -2.79
N LEU A 173 -14.25 -8.91 -3.70
CA LEU A 173 -13.96 -10.12 -4.50
C LEU A 173 -13.25 -11.16 -3.64
N THR A 174 -13.99 -12.11 -3.08
CA THR A 174 -13.45 -13.19 -2.22
C THR A 174 -13.31 -14.53 -2.96
N ASP A 175 -13.83 -14.63 -4.16
CA ASP A 175 -13.71 -15.81 -5.03
C ASP A 175 -12.46 -15.70 -5.89
N ARG A 176 -11.62 -16.77 -5.88
CA ARG A 176 -10.31 -16.79 -6.58
C ARG A 176 -10.45 -16.74 -8.09
N ASP A 177 -11.46 -17.38 -8.66
CA ASP A 177 -11.65 -17.41 -10.11
C ASP A 177 -12.23 -16.10 -10.62
N ARG A 178 -13.10 -15.46 -9.84
CA ARG A 178 -13.56 -14.09 -10.12
C ARG A 178 -12.42 -13.09 -10.04
N LEU A 179 -11.54 -13.20 -9.04
CA LEU A 179 -10.35 -12.34 -8.93
C LEU A 179 -9.40 -12.58 -10.11
N ARG A 180 -9.15 -13.85 -10.50
CA ARG A 180 -8.33 -14.19 -11.69
C ARG A 180 -8.90 -13.55 -12.94
N SER A 181 -10.22 -13.65 -13.14
CA SER A 181 -10.91 -13.05 -14.29
C SER A 181 -10.80 -11.53 -14.28
N ARG A 182 -10.91 -10.90 -13.10
CA ARG A 182 -10.73 -9.46 -12.94
C ARG A 182 -9.31 -9.03 -13.30
N ILE A 183 -8.28 -9.71 -12.79
CA ILE A 183 -6.88 -9.43 -13.09
C ILE A 183 -6.57 -9.61 -14.57
N ALA A 184 -7.11 -10.65 -15.21
CA ALA A 184 -6.99 -10.81 -16.66
C ALA A 184 -7.65 -9.67 -17.46
N ARG A 185 -8.76 -9.13 -16.98
CA ARG A 185 -9.39 -7.93 -17.56
C ARG A 185 -8.50 -6.71 -17.39
N VAL A 186 -7.99 -6.46 -16.18
CA VAL A 186 -7.10 -5.33 -15.86
C VAL A 186 -5.85 -5.37 -16.74
N ARG A 187 -5.24 -6.55 -16.93
CA ARG A 187 -4.07 -6.73 -17.80
C ARG A 187 -4.33 -6.32 -19.25
N ARG A 188 -5.55 -6.59 -19.78
CA ARG A 188 -5.90 -6.20 -21.14
C ARG A 188 -6.24 -4.73 -21.31
N GLN A 189 -6.93 -4.14 -20.34
CA GLN A 189 -7.41 -2.76 -20.44
C GLN A 189 -6.44 -1.70 -19.86
N GLY A 190 -5.45 -2.11 -19.05
CA GLY A 190 -4.43 -1.23 -18.49
C GLY A 190 -4.87 -0.42 -17.28
N TYR A 191 -6.05 -0.67 -16.70
CA TYR A 191 -6.54 0.04 -15.51
C TYR A 191 -7.49 -0.83 -14.69
N ASP A 192 -7.75 -0.42 -13.45
CA ASP A 192 -8.85 -0.95 -12.63
C ASP A 192 -9.70 0.17 -12.04
N VAL A 193 -11.01 -0.12 -11.90
CA VAL A 193 -11.96 0.69 -11.15
C VAL A 193 -12.57 -0.19 -10.08
N SER A 194 -12.39 0.16 -8.81
CA SER A 194 -12.88 -0.57 -7.64
C SER A 194 -14.05 0.19 -7.02
N ILE A 195 -15.18 -0.50 -6.86
CA ILE A 195 -16.40 0.08 -6.28
C ILE A 195 -16.71 -0.65 -4.98
N GLU A 196 -16.62 0.06 -3.87
CA GLU A 196 -16.97 -0.40 -2.52
C GLU A 196 -16.30 -1.70 -2.07
N GLU A 197 -15.23 -2.16 -2.71
CA GLU A 197 -14.62 -3.46 -2.40
C GLU A 197 -13.90 -3.48 -1.04
N LEU A 198 -13.33 -2.35 -0.59
CA LEU A 198 -12.61 -2.25 0.69
C LEU A 198 -13.43 -1.54 1.77
N THR A 199 -14.15 -0.48 1.38
CA THR A 199 -14.92 0.35 2.30
C THR A 199 -16.25 0.71 1.65
N PRO A 200 -17.39 0.56 2.33
CA PRO A 200 -18.68 0.99 1.80
C PRO A 200 -18.66 2.49 1.42
N GLY A 201 -19.26 2.83 0.30
CA GLY A 201 -19.30 4.20 -0.22
C GLY A 201 -18.00 4.68 -0.87
N SER A 202 -16.94 3.86 -0.94
CA SER A 202 -15.68 4.23 -1.57
C SER A 202 -15.60 3.76 -3.03
N VAL A 203 -15.00 4.58 -3.88
CA VAL A 203 -14.67 4.23 -5.25
C VAL A 203 -13.22 4.65 -5.55
N ALA A 204 -12.56 3.92 -6.43
CA ALA A 204 -11.17 4.22 -6.81
C ALA A 204 -10.92 3.80 -8.25
N ALA A 205 -10.05 4.55 -8.94
CA ALA A 205 -9.47 4.16 -10.23
C ALA A 205 -7.95 4.15 -10.13
N ALA A 206 -7.29 3.25 -10.85
CA ALA A 206 -5.84 3.17 -10.87
C ALA A 206 -5.30 2.71 -12.22
N VAL A 207 -4.06 3.14 -12.52
CA VAL A 207 -3.27 2.75 -13.69
C VAL A 207 -1.84 2.38 -13.28
N PRO A 208 -1.12 1.52 -14.03
CA PRO A 208 0.29 1.21 -13.75
C PRO A 208 1.20 2.39 -14.14
N ILE A 209 2.28 2.56 -13.41
CA ILE A 209 3.45 3.34 -13.82
C ILE A 209 4.44 2.35 -14.39
N ALA A 210 4.41 2.16 -15.71
CA ALA A 210 5.21 1.16 -16.39
C ALA A 210 6.51 1.77 -16.95
N VAL A 211 7.63 1.14 -16.64
CA VAL A 211 8.96 1.47 -17.16
C VAL A 211 9.51 0.21 -17.81
N GLU A 212 9.91 0.30 -19.09
CA GLU A 212 10.40 -0.84 -19.87
C GLU A 212 9.47 -2.07 -19.87
N GLY A 213 8.16 -1.83 -19.76
CA GLY A 213 7.14 -2.89 -19.78
C GLY A 213 6.82 -3.51 -18.41
N GLU A 214 7.46 -3.05 -17.32
CA GLU A 214 7.19 -3.51 -15.95
C GLU A 214 6.66 -2.36 -15.07
N ALA A 215 5.67 -2.63 -14.23
CA ALA A 215 5.13 -1.63 -13.32
C ALA A 215 6.06 -1.42 -12.11
N VAL A 216 6.65 -0.23 -12.02
CA VAL A 216 7.43 0.22 -10.86
C VAL A 216 6.55 0.71 -9.70
N GLY A 217 5.27 0.94 -9.98
CA GLY A 217 4.24 1.36 -9.05
C GLY A 217 2.91 1.52 -9.77
N ALA A 218 1.88 1.95 -9.06
CA ALA A 218 0.60 2.31 -9.65
C ALA A 218 0.08 3.63 -9.07
N LEU A 219 -0.47 4.46 -9.94
CA LEU A 219 -1.09 5.73 -9.61
C LEU A 219 -2.60 5.53 -9.54
N GLY A 220 -3.24 6.03 -8.51
CA GLY A 220 -4.68 5.94 -8.36
C GLY A 220 -5.29 7.13 -7.66
N ILE A 221 -6.58 7.34 -7.92
CA ILE A 221 -7.42 8.26 -7.14
C ILE A 221 -8.43 7.49 -6.31
N SER A 222 -8.86 8.11 -5.24
CA SER A 222 -9.97 7.64 -4.41
C SER A 222 -11.02 8.72 -4.23
N SER A 223 -12.28 8.30 -4.31
CA SER A 223 -13.47 9.15 -4.21
C SER A 223 -14.59 8.42 -3.45
N THR A 224 -15.81 8.93 -3.53
CA THR A 224 -17.01 8.31 -2.96
C THR A 224 -18.04 8.02 -4.05
N THR A 225 -18.92 7.04 -3.80
CA THR A 225 -20.05 6.69 -4.69
C THR A 225 -21.05 7.84 -4.89
N VAL A 226 -21.03 8.83 -4.00
CA VAL A 226 -21.88 10.05 -4.13
C VAL A 226 -21.29 11.00 -5.21
N ARG A 227 -19.99 10.99 -5.41
CA ARG A 227 -19.29 11.92 -6.33
C ARG A 227 -18.97 11.29 -7.67
N GLN A 228 -18.67 10.01 -7.68
CA GLN A 228 -18.16 9.29 -8.86
C GLN A 228 -18.79 7.92 -8.96
N ASP A 229 -18.99 7.46 -10.18
CA ASP A 229 -19.37 6.08 -10.51
C ASP A 229 -18.31 5.44 -11.44
N GLU A 230 -18.49 4.18 -11.80
CA GLU A 230 -17.54 3.46 -12.67
C GLU A 230 -17.40 4.14 -14.04
N ALA A 231 -18.49 4.67 -14.60
CA ALA A 231 -18.51 5.29 -15.91
C ALA A 231 -17.74 6.61 -15.92
N SER A 232 -17.96 7.48 -14.92
CA SER A 232 -17.25 8.75 -14.77
C SER A 232 -15.77 8.53 -14.49
N LEU A 233 -15.42 7.59 -13.58
CA LEU A 233 -14.01 7.26 -13.33
C LEU A 233 -13.31 6.76 -14.59
N THR A 234 -13.94 5.88 -15.35
CA THR A 234 -13.37 5.33 -16.59
C THR A 234 -13.19 6.41 -17.66
N ARG A 235 -14.18 7.28 -17.84
CA ARG A 235 -14.19 8.30 -18.87
C ARG A 235 -13.26 9.47 -18.56
N ASP A 236 -13.29 9.95 -17.31
CA ASP A 236 -12.70 11.22 -16.92
C ASP A 236 -11.37 11.03 -16.15
N ALA A 237 -11.32 10.08 -15.22
CA ALA A 237 -10.15 9.90 -14.36
C ALA A 237 -9.05 9.02 -14.97
N VAL A 238 -9.41 7.92 -15.61
CA VAL A 238 -8.42 6.99 -16.18
C VAL A 238 -7.49 7.67 -17.20
N PRO A 239 -7.97 8.49 -18.16
CA PRO A 239 -7.07 9.17 -19.09
C PRO A 239 -6.12 10.16 -18.41
N VAL A 240 -6.57 10.89 -17.40
CA VAL A 240 -5.73 11.83 -16.62
C VAL A 240 -4.65 11.07 -15.85
N LEU A 241 -5.05 9.97 -15.19
CA LEU A 241 -4.10 9.09 -14.50
C LEU A 241 -3.07 8.49 -15.46
N ALA A 242 -3.49 8.02 -16.64
CA ALA A 242 -2.60 7.44 -17.64
C ALA A 242 -1.55 8.46 -18.12
N ALA A 243 -1.97 9.67 -18.46
CA ALA A 243 -1.05 10.74 -18.87
C ALA A 243 -0.05 11.12 -17.74
N ALA A 244 -0.52 11.16 -16.49
CA ALA A 244 0.34 11.42 -15.34
C ALA A 244 1.33 10.25 -15.11
N ALA A 245 0.87 9.00 -15.20
CA ALA A 245 1.72 7.81 -15.06
C ALA A 245 2.82 7.75 -16.13
N GLU A 246 2.53 8.10 -17.37
CA GLU A 246 3.54 8.20 -18.43
C GLU A 246 4.59 9.29 -18.14
N ARG A 247 4.18 10.44 -17.61
CA ARG A 247 5.11 11.50 -17.20
C ARG A 247 6.04 11.04 -16.09
N ILE A 248 5.47 10.36 -15.09
CA ILE A 248 6.23 9.80 -13.97
C ILE A 248 7.21 8.74 -14.49
N ALA A 249 6.78 7.84 -15.37
CA ALA A 249 7.63 6.79 -15.93
C ALA A 249 8.83 7.36 -16.69
N ARG A 250 8.62 8.40 -17.53
CA ARG A 250 9.71 9.10 -18.24
C ARG A 250 10.68 9.78 -17.28
N GLY A 251 10.17 10.47 -16.25
CA GLY A 251 11.01 11.12 -15.23
C GLY A 251 11.83 10.09 -14.43
N TYR A 252 11.22 8.95 -14.10
CA TYR A 252 11.86 7.89 -13.34
C TYR A 252 12.97 7.21 -14.14
N LEU A 253 12.75 6.92 -15.42
CA LEU A 253 13.78 6.39 -16.31
C LEU A 253 14.94 7.37 -16.49
N GLY A 254 14.66 8.65 -16.65
CA GLY A 254 15.68 9.70 -16.77
C GLY A 254 16.56 9.85 -15.51
N ALA A 255 15.96 9.70 -14.33
CA ALA A 255 16.68 9.75 -13.05
C ALA A 255 17.47 8.46 -12.74
N ASN A 256 17.15 7.35 -13.39
CA ASN A 256 17.72 6.03 -13.13
C ASN A 256 18.21 5.35 -14.43
N PRO A 257 19.19 5.92 -15.16
CA PRO A 257 19.57 5.44 -16.50
C PRO A 257 20.18 4.02 -16.49
N ASN A 258 20.58 3.51 -15.32
CA ASN A 258 21.13 2.15 -15.14
C ASN A 258 20.12 1.24 -14.42
N LEU A 259 18.85 1.59 -14.43
CA LEU A 259 17.82 0.82 -13.76
C LEU A 259 17.78 -0.60 -14.34
N ARG A 260 18.16 -1.58 -13.53
CA ARG A 260 17.79 -2.98 -13.74
C ARG A 260 16.59 -3.26 -12.86
N ILE A 261 15.42 -3.36 -13.45
CA ILE A 261 14.24 -3.81 -12.72
C ILE A 261 14.50 -5.29 -12.38
N PRO A 262 14.61 -5.66 -11.08
CA PRO A 262 14.84 -7.06 -10.74
C PRO A 262 13.65 -7.88 -11.24
N ASN A 263 13.89 -8.91 -12.05
CA ASN A 263 12.85 -9.90 -12.37
C ASN A 263 12.25 -10.42 -11.06
N ARG A 264 11.00 -10.10 -10.81
CA ARG A 264 10.23 -10.53 -9.62
C ARG A 264 9.86 -11.98 -9.67
#